data_aeae5a76ae0c9adcd61a349505ff48c1
#
_entry.id   aeae5a76ae0c9adcd61a349505ff48c1
#
_cell.length_a   1.000
_cell.length_b   1.000
_cell.length_c   1.000
_cell.angle_alpha   90.00
_cell.angle_beta   90.00
_cell.angle_gamma   90.00
#
_symmetry.space_group_name_H-M   'P 1'
#
loop_
_entity.id
_entity.type
_entity.pdbx_description
1 polymer ?
#
loop_
_entity_poly.entity_id
_entity_poly.type
_entity_poly.pdbx_seq_one_letter_code
_entity_poly.pdbx_strand_id
1 'polypeptide(L)'
;MEALLNSIPDYAKDLKLNLSAVLKQAELTEQQTWGTAVASAIASRGSEVTRAILAEAQLHLTPEALNAAKAASAIMGMNNIYYRFHHLSGNEAYSSIPARLRMQVIRTHGADPVDFELWCTAVSALNGCGTCVASHEKVLREKGMKEEAIIASVRIASVVHAVAAVLESEAAQRSL
;
A
#
# COMPACT_ATOMS: atom_id res chain seq x y z
N MET A 1 9.49 -12.89 8.66
CA MET A 1 9.86 -12.71 7.23
C MET A 1 10.48 -13.94 6.57
N GLU A 2 11.37 -14.69 7.22
CA GLU A 2 12.07 -15.82 6.59
C GLU A 2 11.12 -16.90 6.04
N ALA A 3 10.10 -17.29 6.79
CA ALA A 3 9.10 -18.27 6.35
C ALA A 3 8.37 -17.80 5.07
N LEU A 4 8.02 -16.51 4.98
CA LEU A 4 7.40 -15.93 3.77
C LEU A 4 8.34 -16.01 2.56
N LEU A 5 9.62 -15.67 2.74
CA LEU A 5 10.60 -15.76 1.66
C LEU A 5 10.80 -17.20 1.17
N ASN A 6 10.72 -18.18 2.08
CA ASN A 6 10.86 -19.58 1.74
C ASN A 6 9.61 -20.21 1.10
N SER A 7 8.43 -19.57 1.23
CA SER A 7 7.21 -20.01 0.55
C SER A 7 7.11 -19.54 -0.91
N ILE A 8 7.98 -18.62 -1.34
CA ILE A 8 8.01 -18.14 -2.73
C ILE A 8 8.68 -19.19 -3.62
N PRO A 9 7.99 -19.72 -4.64
CA PRO A 9 8.51 -20.79 -5.50
C PRO A 9 9.62 -20.29 -6.44
N ASP A 10 10.39 -21.23 -6.98
CA ASP A 10 11.57 -20.94 -7.82
C ASP A 10 11.24 -20.13 -9.08
N TYR A 11 10.08 -20.33 -9.68
CA TYR A 11 9.67 -19.54 -10.85
C TYR A 11 9.45 -18.04 -10.52
N ALA A 12 9.29 -17.71 -9.24
CA ALA A 12 9.14 -16.34 -8.73
C ALA A 12 10.38 -15.86 -7.94
N LYS A 13 11.54 -16.46 -8.17
CA LYS A 13 12.81 -16.17 -7.47
C LYS A 13 13.14 -14.67 -7.43
N ASP A 14 12.88 -13.94 -8.50
CA ASP A 14 13.15 -12.50 -8.56
C ASP A 14 12.30 -11.73 -7.55
N LEU A 15 11.06 -12.15 -7.30
CA LEU A 15 10.20 -11.52 -6.28
C LEU A 15 10.73 -11.76 -4.86
N LYS A 16 11.33 -12.93 -4.59
CA LYS A 16 11.99 -13.23 -3.31
C LYS A 16 13.15 -12.27 -3.06
N LEU A 17 14.00 -12.05 -4.07
CA LEU A 17 15.13 -11.12 -4.01
C LEU A 17 14.65 -9.68 -3.87
N ASN A 18 13.67 -9.28 -4.67
CA ASN A 18 13.08 -7.95 -4.63
C ASN A 18 12.43 -7.66 -3.27
N LEU A 19 11.65 -8.59 -2.69
CA LEU A 19 11.03 -8.37 -1.38
C LEU A 19 12.06 -8.10 -0.29
N SER A 20 13.17 -8.85 -0.30
CA SER A 20 14.27 -8.64 0.65
C SER A 20 14.96 -7.29 0.45
N ALA A 21 15.05 -6.80 -0.79
CA ALA A 21 15.70 -5.53 -1.12
C ALA A 21 14.81 -4.32 -0.81
N VAL A 22 13.53 -4.34 -1.23
CA VAL A 22 12.65 -3.17 -1.06
C VAL A 22 12.32 -2.85 0.40
N LEU A 23 12.42 -3.82 1.30
CA LEU A 23 12.23 -3.59 2.74
C LEU A 23 13.49 -3.04 3.44
N LYS A 24 14.59 -2.85 2.71
CA LYS A 24 15.87 -2.32 3.22
C LYS A 24 16.34 -1.06 2.48
N GLN A 25 15.47 -0.43 1.71
CA GLN A 25 15.79 0.79 0.97
C GLN A 25 16.16 1.94 1.92
N ALA A 26 17.21 2.69 1.58
CA ALA A 26 17.69 3.81 2.39
C ALA A 26 16.86 5.10 2.22
N GLU A 27 16.01 5.16 1.20
CA GLU A 27 15.19 6.33 0.86
C GLU A 27 14.00 6.54 1.80
N LEU A 28 13.65 5.53 2.58
CA LEU A 28 12.51 5.54 3.52
C LEU A 28 12.98 5.33 4.96
N THR A 29 12.31 5.96 5.90
CA THR A 29 12.45 5.60 7.32
C THR A 29 11.87 4.22 7.58
N GLU A 30 12.23 3.62 8.71
CA GLU A 30 11.68 2.33 9.13
C GLU A 30 10.15 2.36 9.20
N GLN A 31 9.56 3.42 9.78
CA GLN A 31 8.11 3.60 9.85
C GLN A 31 7.48 3.73 8.47
N GLN A 32 8.09 4.48 7.55
CA GLN A 32 7.60 4.61 6.16
C GLN A 32 7.62 3.28 5.44
N THR A 33 8.72 2.54 5.56
CA THR A 33 8.88 1.21 4.94
C THR A 33 7.83 0.22 5.41
N TRP A 34 7.73 0.02 6.73
CA TRP A 34 6.83 -0.98 7.28
C TRP A 34 5.36 -0.59 7.19
N GLY A 35 5.04 0.70 7.35
CA GLY A 35 3.68 1.19 7.13
C GLY A 35 3.23 1.02 5.67
N THR A 36 4.14 1.29 4.71
CA THR A 36 3.88 1.02 3.28
C THR A 36 3.66 -0.47 3.02
N ALA A 37 4.51 -1.33 3.60
CA ALA A 37 4.38 -2.79 3.45
C ALA A 37 3.03 -3.29 4.00
N VAL A 38 2.63 -2.84 5.20
CA VAL A 38 1.34 -3.18 5.81
C VAL A 38 0.16 -2.72 4.93
N ALA A 39 0.15 -1.45 4.54
CA ALA A 39 -0.93 -0.91 3.72
C ALA A 39 -1.05 -1.64 2.37
N SER A 40 0.08 -1.95 1.74
CA SER A 40 0.15 -2.66 0.47
C SER A 40 -0.27 -4.13 0.60
N ALA A 41 0.14 -4.82 1.66
CA ALA A 41 -0.24 -6.22 1.90
C ALA A 41 -1.75 -6.38 2.06
N ILE A 42 -2.38 -5.51 2.85
CA ILE A 42 -3.83 -5.51 3.04
C ILE A 42 -4.54 -5.18 1.72
N ALA A 43 -4.07 -4.18 0.99
CA ALA A 43 -4.66 -3.80 -0.30
C ALA A 43 -4.51 -4.90 -1.36
N SER A 44 -3.48 -5.74 -1.27
CA SER A 44 -3.25 -6.89 -2.15
C SER A 44 -4.17 -8.09 -1.87
N ARG A 45 -4.84 -8.12 -0.72
CA ARG A 45 -5.83 -9.15 -0.31
C ARG A 45 -5.27 -10.57 -0.21
N GLY A 46 -3.95 -10.75 -0.20
CA GLY A 46 -3.29 -12.03 0.02
C GLY A 46 -3.19 -12.33 1.51
N SER A 47 -3.83 -13.40 1.96
CA SER A 47 -3.93 -13.72 3.40
C SER A 47 -2.57 -14.10 4.01
N GLU A 48 -1.75 -14.85 3.29
CA GLU A 48 -0.43 -15.30 3.75
C GLU A 48 0.55 -14.12 3.87
N VAL A 49 0.66 -13.30 2.82
CA VAL A 49 1.50 -12.09 2.83
C VAL A 49 1.05 -11.11 3.92
N THR A 50 -0.26 -10.88 4.03
CA THR A 50 -0.79 -9.97 5.05
C THR A 50 -0.44 -10.42 6.45
N ARG A 51 -0.60 -11.71 6.75
CA ARG A 51 -0.25 -12.28 8.06
C ARG A 51 1.24 -12.12 8.37
N ALA A 52 2.11 -12.46 7.41
CA ALA A 52 3.56 -12.39 7.60
C ALA A 52 4.05 -10.95 7.79
N ILE A 53 3.58 -10.02 6.96
CA ILE A 53 3.95 -8.61 7.06
C ILE A 53 3.40 -7.97 8.33
N LEU A 54 2.17 -8.26 8.75
CA LEU A 54 1.62 -7.74 10.00
C LEU A 54 2.40 -8.25 11.22
N ALA A 55 2.81 -9.52 11.23
CA ALA A 55 3.61 -10.09 12.32
C ALA A 55 4.98 -9.42 12.44
N GLU A 56 5.65 -9.19 11.32
CA GLU A 56 6.96 -8.51 11.33
C GLU A 56 6.83 -7.02 11.65
N ALA A 57 5.84 -6.33 11.08
CA ALA A 57 5.62 -4.90 11.27
C ALA A 57 5.39 -4.51 12.74
N GLN A 58 4.87 -5.41 13.57
CA GLN A 58 4.74 -5.19 15.02
C GLN A 58 6.08 -4.99 15.73
N LEU A 59 7.20 -5.41 15.14
CA LEU A 59 8.54 -5.21 15.68
C LEU A 59 9.12 -3.82 15.30
N HIS A 60 8.51 -3.14 14.33
CA HIS A 60 9.03 -1.92 13.71
C HIS A 60 8.10 -0.71 13.84
N LEU A 61 6.82 -0.93 14.13
CA LEU A 61 5.79 0.11 14.20
C LEU A 61 5.20 0.21 15.61
N THR A 62 4.90 1.43 16.03
CA THR A 62 4.02 1.62 17.18
C THR A 62 2.60 1.13 16.86
N PRO A 63 1.78 0.80 17.88
CA PRO A 63 0.38 0.43 17.67
C PRO A 63 -0.40 1.49 16.87
N GLU A 64 -0.14 2.77 17.10
CA GLU A 64 -0.75 3.90 16.41
C GLU A 64 -0.37 3.92 14.93
N ALA A 65 0.92 3.81 14.60
CA ALA A 65 1.41 3.78 13.23
C ALA A 65 0.89 2.53 12.47
N LEU A 66 0.86 1.38 13.13
CA LEU A 66 0.29 0.14 12.55
C LEU A 66 -1.19 0.30 12.24
N ASN A 67 -1.97 0.90 13.15
CA ASN A 67 -3.40 1.15 12.92
C ASN A 67 -3.62 2.18 11.81
N ALA A 68 -2.79 3.22 11.73
CA ALA A 68 -2.86 4.22 10.67
C ALA A 68 -2.53 3.62 9.29
N ALA A 69 -1.54 2.72 9.19
CA ALA A 69 -1.25 2.01 7.95
C ALA A 69 -2.43 1.12 7.48
N LYS A 70 -3.09 0.44 8.43
CA LYS A 70 -4.34 -0.30 8.16
C LYS A 70 -5.45 0.64 7.69
N ALA A 71 -5.58 1.81 8.32
CA ALA A 71 -6.58 2.80 7.96
C ALA A 71 -6.34 3.38 6.57
N ALA A 72 -5.07 3.61 6.17
CA ALA A 72 -4.72 4.04 4.81
C ALA A 72 -5.20 3.02 3.77
N SER A 73 -4.95 1.73 3.99
CA SER A 73 -5.46 0.68 3.10
C SER A 73 -6.99 0.66 3.03
N ALA A 74 -7.66 0.75 4.18
CA ALA A 74 -9.12 0.69 4.26
C ALA A 74 -9.78 1.88 3.55
N ILE A 75 -9.31 3.11 3.81
CA ILE A 75 -9.92 4.31 3.21
C ILE A 75 -9.61 4.40 1.71
N MET A 76 -8.41 4.01 1.28
CA MET A 76 -8.06 3.97 -0.13
C MET A 76 -8.80 2.85 -0.87
N GLY A 77 -9.12 1.74 -0.22
CA GLY A 77 -9.98 0.70 -0.79
C GLY A 77 -11.33 1.24 -1.27
N MET A 78 -11.92 2.20 -0.56
CA MET A 78 -13.14 2.90 -0.94
C MET A 78 -12.85 4.04 -1.94
N ASN A 79 -11.94 4.95 -1.59
CA ASN A 79 -11.69 6.17 -2.35
C ASN A 79 -11.16 5.88 -3.75
N ASN A 80 -10.27 4.90 -3.90
CA ASN A 80 -9.69 4.59 -5.20
C ASN A 80 -10.75 4.08 -6.19
N ILE A 81 -11.77 3.36 -5.74
CA ILE A 81 -12.89 2.95 -6.61
C ILE A 81 -13.71 4.16 -7.00
N TYR A 82 -14.12 4.98 -6.03
CA TYR A 82 -15.00 6.12 -6.25
C TYR A 82 -14.37 7.17 -7.17
N TYR A 83 -13.16 7.63 -6.87
CA TYR A 83 -12.49 8.67 -7.66
C TYR A 83 -11.96 8.14 -9.01
N ARG A 84 -11.56 6.87 -9.10
CA ARG A 84 -11.24 6.24 -10.39
C ARG A 84 -12.44 6.20 -11.31
N PHE A 85 -13.63 5.90 -10.79
CA PHE A 85 -14.87 5.97 -11.59
C PHE A 85 -15.09 7.37 -12.18
N HIS A 86 -14.98 8.43 -11.36
CA HIS A 86 -15.11 9.81 -11.85
C HIS A 86 -14.16 10.11 -13.00
N HIS A 87 -12.89 9.70 -12.86
CA HIS A 87 -11.89 9.92 -13.90
C HIS A 87 -12.19 9.12 -15.18
N LEU A 88 -12.49 7.83 -15.03
CA LEU A 88 -12.70 6.92 -16.17
C LEU A 88 -14.01 7.20 -16.92
N SER A 89 -15.03 7.70 -16.23
CA SER A 89 -16.32 8.01 -16.86
C SER A 89 -16.24 9.19 -17.83
N GLY A 90 -15.26 10.10 -17.65
CA GLY A 90 -15.11 11.31 -18.45
C GLY A 90 -16.30 12.29 -18.37
N ASN A 91 -17.24 12.07 -17.44
CA ASN A 91 -18.44 12.88 -17.31
C ASN A 91 -18.33 13.82 -16.11
N GLU A 92 -18.10 15.11 -16.39
CA GLU A 92 -17.93 16.16 -15.37
C GLU A 92 -19.15 16.35 -14.46
N ALA A 93 -20.35 15.95 -14.92
CA ALA A 93 -21.57 16.06 -14.11
C ALA A 93 -21.46 15.29 -12.77
N TYR A 94 -20.71 14.18 -12.74
CA TYR A 94 -20.49 13.42 -11.49
C TYR A 94 -19.69 14.21 -10.45
N SER A 95 -18.82 15.10 -10.87
CA SER A 95 -18.00 15.91 -9.96
C SER A 95 -18.83 16.92 -9.14
N SER A 96 -20.01 17.29 -9.62
CA SER A 96 -20.95 18.16 -8.90
C SER A 96 -21.81 17.42 -7.87
N ILE A 97 -21.81 16.09 -7.89
CA ILE A 97 -22.62 15.26 -6.99
C ILE A 97 -21.82 15.00 -5.70
N PRO A 98 -22.37 15.38 -4.52
CA PRO A 98 -21.69 15.12 -3.26
C PRO A 98 -21.41 13.62 -3.05
N ALA A 99 -20.18 13.27 -2.68
CA ALA A 99 -19.74 11.89 -2.50
C ALA A 99 -20.54 11.13 -1.43
N ARG A 100 -21.03 11.82 -0.38
CA ARG A 100 -21.76 11.26 0.77
C ARG A 100 -21.03 10.08 1.44
N LEU A 101 -19.69 10.04 1.32
CA LEU A 101 -18.80 9.04 1.93
C LEU A 101 -18.07 9.67 3.11
N ARG A 102 -17.97 8.95 4.22
CA ARG A 102 -17.22 9.42 5.38
C ARG A 102 -15.74 9.11 5.23
N MET A 103 -14.89 10.16 5.40
CA MET A 103 -13.44 10.07 5.22
C MET A 103 -12.68 10.69 6.41
N GLN A 104 -13.30 10.72 7.60
CA GLN A 104 -12.74 11.41 8.77
C GLN A 104 -11.38 10.84 9.20
N VAL A 105 -11.15 9.54 8.99
CA VAL A 105 -9.90 8.87 9.35
C VAL A 105 -8.67 9.50 8.67
N ILE A 106 -8.82 10.15 7.53
CA ILE A 106 -7.73 10.89 6.85
C ILE A 106 -7.17 12.01 7.74
N ARG A 107 -7.94 12.53 8.68
CA ARG A 107 -7.53 13.58 9.62
C ARG A 107 -7.28 13.10 11.04
N THR A 108 -7.69 11.86 11.36
CA THR A 108 -7.70 11.34 12.74
C THR A 108 -6.94 10.01 12.89
N HIS A 109 -6.04 9.69 11.93
CA HIS A 109 -5.31 8.41 11.90
C HIS A 109 -4.25 8.27 13.00
N GLY A 110 -3.77 9.37 13.59
CA GLY A 110 -2.85 9.34 14.74
C GLY A 110 -1.38 9.13 14.42
N ALA A 111 -0.99 8.94 13.15
CA ALA A 111 0.40 8.85 12.70
C ALA A 111 0.89 10.19 12.11
N ASP A 112 2.15 10.26 11.70
CA ASP A 112 2.66 11.39 10.94
C ASP A 112 1.86 11.57 9.64
N PRO A 113 1.37 12.80 9.34
CA PRO A 113 0.56 13.04 8.15
C PRO A 113 1.27 12.75 6.83
N VAL A 114 2.60 12.95 6.76
CA VAL A 114 3.38 12.68 5.55
C VAL A 114 3.50 11.18 5.32
N ASP A 115 3.72 10.41 6.38
CA ASP A 115 3.77 8.95 6.30
C ASP A 115 2.40 8.37 5.87
N PHE A 116 1.31 8.91 6.41
CA PHE A 116 -0.04 8.50 6.01
C PHE A 116 -0.31 8.76 4.52
N GLU A 117 0.07 9.95 4.02
CA GLU A 117 -0.04 10.29 2.59
C GLU A 117 0.80 9.36 1.71
N LEU A 118 2.02 8.98 2.17
CA LEU A 118 2.88 8.04 1.48
C LEU A 118 2.22 6.66 1.36
N TRP A 119 1.62 6.17 2.44
CA TRP A 119 0.89 4.89 2.44
C TRP A 119 -0.35 4.94 1.54
N CYS A 120 -1.08 6.06 1.55
CA CYS A 120 -2.19 6.28 0.62
C CYS A 120 -1.74 6.31 -0.84
N THR A 121 -0.57 6.91 -1.13
CA THR A 121 0.02 6.92 -2.48
C THR A 121 0.31 5.50 -2.96
N ALA A 122 0.99 4.70 -2.14
CA ALA A 122 1.34 3.30 -2.46
C ALA A 122 0.10 2.45 -2.75
N VAL A 123 -0.93 2.55 -1.90
CA VAL A 123 -2.21 1.84 -2.12
C VAL A 123 -2.94 2.34 -3.36
N SER A 124 -2.92 3.65 -3.61
CA SER A 124 -3.55 4.23 -4.80
C SER A 124 -2.89 3.80 -6.11
N ALA A 125 -1.55 3.66 -6.10
CA ALA A 125 -0.79 3.10 -7.22
C ALA A 125 -1.16 1.63 -7.46
N LEU A 126 -1.20 0.82 -6.39
CA LEU A 126 -1.59 -0.58 -6.43
C LEU A 126 -3.00 -0.76 -7.01
N ASN A 127 -3.94 0.07 -6.59
CA ASN A 127 -5.34 0.02 -7.07
C ASN A 127 -5.54 0.71 -8.43
N GLY A 128 -4.54 1.34 -9.03
CA GLY A 128 -4.63 1.98 -10.34
C GLY A 128 -5.53 3.23 -10.38
N CYS A 129 -5.58 4.01 -9.29
CA CYS A 129 -6.33 5.28 -9.26
C CYS A 129 -5.43 6.47 -9.59
N GLY A 130 -5.29 6.82 -10.88
CA GLY A 130 -4.42 7.91 -11.32
C GLY A 130 -4.70 9.26 -10.64
N THR A 131 -5.97 9.64 -10.49
CA THR A 131 -6.38 10.87 -9.79
C THR A 131 -5.96 10.85 -8.32
N CYS A 132 -6.09 9.69 -7.65
CA CYS A 132 -5.68 9.57 -6.25
C CYS A 132 -4.16 9.64 -6.12
N VAL A 133 -3.41 8.96 -7.00
CA VAL A 133 -1.94 9.04 -7.04
C VAL A 133 -1.49 10.50 -7.21
N ALA A 134 -2.03 11.21 -8.20
CA ALA A 134 -1.66 12.60 -8.46
C ALA A 134 -1.97 13.52 -7.26
N SER A 135 -3.09 13.28 -6.56
CA SER A 135 -3.47 14.07 -5.39
C SER A 135 -2.52 13.87 -4.21
N HIS A 136 -2.24 12.62 -3.85
CA HIS A 136 -1.36 12.28 -2.73
C HIS A 136 0.11 12.63 -3.03
N GLU A 137 0.59 12.37 -4.26
CA GLU A 137 1.94 12.74 -4.70
C GLU A 137 2.17 14.24 -4.58
N LYS A 138 1.21 15.06 -5.03
CA LYS A 138 1.28 16.51 -4.89
C LYS A 138 1.45 16.93 -3.43
N VAL A 139 0.67 16.37 -2.50
CA VAL A 139 0.79 16.68 -1.07
C VAL A 139 2.18 16.30 -0.54
N LEU A 140 2.70 15.14 -0.91
CA LEU A 140 4.03 14.69 -0.51
C LEU A 140 5.12 15.65 -1.01
N ARG A 141 5.04 16.09 -2.27
CA ARG A 141 5.97 17.07 -2.86
C ARG A 141 5.90 18.42 -2.15
N GLU A 142 4.70 18.92 -1.88
CA GLU A 142 4.48 20.16 -1.12
C GLU A 142 5.05 20.09 0.31
N LYS A 143 5.11 18.88 0.90
CA LYS A 143 5.74 18.61 2.19
C LYS A 143 7.25 18.36 2.11
N GLY A 144 7.85 18.45 0.92
CA GLY A 144 9.29 18.33 0.71
C GLY A 144 9.80 16.90 0.58
N MET A 145 8.92 15.91 0.43
CA MET A 145 9.36 14.54 0.15
C MET A 145 9.98 14.45 -1.24
N LYS A 146 11.11 13.77 -1.34
CA LYS A 146 11.83 13.56 -2.60
C LYS A 146 11.17 12.46 -3.44
N GLU A 147 11.31 12.57 -4.75
CA GLU A 147 10.78 11.58 -5.70
C GLU A 147 11.31 10.18 -5.45
N GLU A 148 12.58 10.07 -5.02
CA GLU A 148 13.22 8.77 -4.71
C GLU A 148 12.50 8.05 -3.56
N ALA A 149 12.03 8.77 -2.53
CA ALA A 149 11.26 8.21 -1.42
C ALA A 149 9.85 7.80 -1.87
N ILE A 150 9.19 8.62 -2.68
CA ILE A 150 7.86 8.30 -3.22
C ILE A 150 7.93 7.04 -4.08
N ILE A 151 8.88 6.95 -5.02
CA ILE A 151 9.03 5.77 -5.87
C ILE A 151 9.47 4.53 -5.08
N ALA A 152 10.24 4.70 -3.99
CA ALA A 152 10.59 3.60 -3.10
C ALA A 152 9.34 2.96 -2.46
N SER A 153 8.36 3.76 -2.05
CA SER A 153 7.08 3.25 -1.54
C SER A 153 6.29 2.46 -2.60
N VAL A 154 6.29 2.94 -3.84
CA VAL A 154 5.64 2.25 -4.96
C VAL A 154 6.34 0.93 -5.31
N ARG A 155 7.68 0.86 -5.18
CA ARG A 155 8.42 -0.42 -5.31
C ARG A 155 7.97 -1.44 -4.28
N ILE A 156 7.80 -1.03 -3.01
CA ILE A 156 7.26 -1.91 -1.96
C ILE A 156 5.87 -2.43 -2.36
N ALA A 157 4.97 -1.53 -2.75
CA ALA A 157 3.61 -1.90 -3.15
C ALA A 157 3.60 -2.90 -4.30
N SER A 158 4.42 -2.66 -5.33
CA SER A 158 4.51 -3.52 -6.52
C SER A 158 4.99 -4.93 -6.18
N VAL A 159 6.05 -5.03 -5.37
CA VAL A 159 6.63 -6.32 -4.98
C VAL A 159 5.70 -7.08 -4.04
N VAL A 160 5.14 -6.42 -3.03
CA VAL A 160 4.21 -7.03 -2.08
C VAL A 160 2.97 -7.56 -2.80
N HIS A 161 2.44 -6.79 -3.76
CA HIS A 161 1.30 -7.22 -4.56
C HIS A 161 1.61 -8.45 -5.42
N ALA A 162 2.75 -8.47 -6.09
CA ALA A 162 3.16 -9.59 -6.92
C ALA A 162 3.39 -10.87 -6.08
N VAL A 163 4.02 -10.74 -4.89
CA VAL A 163 4.21 -11.87 -3.96
C VAL A 163 2.86 -12.39 -3.46
N ALA A 164 1.91 -11.49 -3.16
CA ALA A 164 0.56 -11.90 -2.76
C ALA A 164 -0.12 -12.73 -3.87
N ALA A 165 -0.06 -12.30 -5.12
CA ALA A 165 -0.65 -13.01 -6.25
C ALA A 165 -0.03 -14.41 -6.43
N VAL A 166 1.30 -14.54 -6.29
CA VAL A 166 1.99 -15.83 -6.37
C VAL A 166 1.52 -16.76 -5.27
N LEU A 167 1.53 -16.32 -4.02
CA LEU A 167 1.19 -17.18 -2.87
C LEU A 167 -0.29 -17.58 -2.85
N GLU A 168 -1.20 -16.71 -3.28
CA GLU A 168 -2.61 -17.07 -3.46
C GLU A 168 -2.79 -18.12 -4.57
N SER A 169 -2.03 -18.02 -5.67
CA SER A 169 -2.02 -19.03 -6.72
C SER A 169 -1.53 -20.39 -6.21
N GLU A 170 -0.42 -20.42 -5.45
CA GLU A 170 0.11 -21.64 -4.84
C GLU A 170 -0.87 -22.24 -3.81
N ALA A 171 -1.55 -21.39 -3.04
CA ALA A 171 -2.55 -21.85 -2.09
C ALA A 171 -3.76 -22.48 -2.80
N ALA A 172 -4.22 -21.88 -3.89
CA ALA A 172 -5.29 -22.43 -4.71
C ALA A 172 -4.92 -23.78 -5.33
N GLN A 173 -3.68 -23.93 -5.82
CA GLN A 173 -3.19 -25.19 -6.38
C GLN A 173 -3.14 -26.32 -5.36
N ARG A 174 -2.73 -26.03 -4.11
CA ARG A 174 -2.68 -27.03 -3.02
C ARG A 174 -4.07 -27.54 -2.60
N SER A 175 -5.14 -26.85 -2.98
CA SER A 175 -6.52 -27.24 -2.64
C SER A 175 -7.22 -28.03 -3.75
N LEU A 176 -6.53 -28.33 -4.86
CA LEU A 176 -6.98 -29.21 -5.94
C LEU A 176 -6.63 -30.68 -5.66
#